data_034b5231f2d74d169498cc485fb996c8
#
_entry.id   034b5231f2d74d169498cc485fb996c8
#
_cell.length_a   1.000
_cell.length_b   1.000
_cell.length_c   1.000
_cell.angle_alpha   90.00
_cell.angle_beta   90.00
_cell.angle_gamma   90.00
#
_symmetry.space_group_name_H-M   'P 1'
#
loop_
_entity.id
_entity.type
_entity.pdbx_description
1 polymer ?
#
loop_
_entity_poly.entity_id
_entity_poly.type
_entity_poly.pdbx_seq_one_letter_code
_entity_poly.pdbx_strand_id
1 'polypeptide(L)'
;KNIIKNKKYGKLLEIESFREQAPIRNDSDVVWDLGVHDISILRYLLNSNPIKIHSLKYNTVKTKQKDTAYINLEYKNDLKVFIKNSWISPLKIRIMKFKFEKAIIICDENEPIYKIRVFTRKNNKTPNYKLELPEIDLSEPLFNLIQYVAKSIKTNSNSIFKNNFNLDITKVLEKI
;
A
#
# COMPACT_ATOMS: atom_id res chain seq x y z
N LYS A 1 2.22 -0.36 -11.06
CA LYS A 1 0.93 -0.46 -11.77
C LYS A 1 1.06 -1.22 -13.07
N ASN A 2 2.02 -0.89 -13.95
CA ASN A 2 2.21 -1.55 -15.24
C ASN A 2 2.48 -3.06 -15.11
N ILE A 3 3.27 -3.50 -14.12
CA ILE A 3 3.54 -4.92 -13.86
C ILE A 3 2.25 -5.71 -13.59
N ILE A 4 1.35 -5.14 -12.79
CA ILE A 4 0.05 -5.74 -12.48
C ILE A 4 -0.81 -5.80 -13.74
N LYS A 5 -0.91 -4.67 -14.47
CA LYS A 5 -1.73 -4.57 -15.68
C LYS A 5 -1.26 -5.53 -16.79
N ASN A 6 0.05 -5.62 -17.00
CA ASN A 6 0.64 -6.42 -18.08
C ASN A 6 0.87 -7.88 -17.67
N LYS A 7 0.51 -8.28 -16.44
CA LYS A 7 0.71 -9.63 -15.89
C LYS A 7 2.13 -10.18 -16.07
N LYS A 8 3.15 -9.30 -16.01
CA LYS A 8 4.56 -9.67 -16.26
C LYS A 8 5.01 -10.91 -15.46
N TYR A 9 4.54 -11.04 -14.22
CA TYR A 9 4.90 -12.15 -13.34
C TYR A 9 3.71 -13.09 -13.03
N GLY A 10 2.70 -13.13 -13.91
CA GLY A 10 1.49 -13.91 -13.71
C GLY A 10 0.44 -13.18 -12.83
N LYS A 11 -0.47 -13.96 -12.24
CA LYS A 11 -1.53 -13.45 -11.35
C LYS A 11 -0.92 -12.87 -10.08
N LEU A 12 -1.43 -11.73 -9.62
CA LEU A 12 -1.17 -11.21 -8.28
C LEU A 12 -2.04 -11.99 -7.30
N LEU A 13 -1.42 -12.66 -6.33
CA LEU A 13 -2.08 -13.59 -5.41
C LEU A 13 -2.35 -12.95 -4.05
N GLU A 14 -1.37 -12.18 -3.56
CA GLU A 14 -1.42 -11.62 -2.22
C GLU A 14 -0.66 -10.30 -2.15
N ILE A 15 -1.13 -9.40 -1.28
CA ILE A 15 -0.40 -8.19 -0.88
C ILE A 15 -0.32 -8.18 0.64
N GLU A 16 0.87 -7.92 1.17
CA GLU A 16 1.09 -7.61 2.59
C GLU A 16 1.55 -6.17 2.72
N SER A 17 1.01 -5.43 3.67
CA SER A 17 1.45 -4.07 4.00
C SER A 17 1.74 -3.95 5.49
N PHE A 18 2.87 -3.36 5.81
CA PHE A 18 3.30 -3.04 7.18
C PHE A 18 3.61 -1.56 7.24
N ARG A 19 2.82 -0.83 8.03
CA ARG A 19 3.03 0.60 8.27
C ARG A 19 2.98 0.85 9.76
N GLU A 20 4.15 1.00 10.33
CA GLU A 20 4.33 1.12 11.77
C GLU A 20 5.25 2.31 12.08
N GLN A 21 4.85 3.16 13.00
CA GLN A 21 5.68 4.29 13.49
C GLN A 21 5.07 4.96 14.72
N ALA A 22 5.89 5.35 15.67
CA ALA A 22 5.56 6.30 16.73
C ALA A 22 5.53 7.75 16.17
N PRO A 23 4.92 8.73 16.86
CA PRO A 23 4.21 8.61 18.12
C PRO A 23 2.73 8.24 17.98
N ILE A 24 2.10 7.87 19.12
CA ILE A 24 0.66 7.68 19.22
C ILE A 24 -0.04 9.04 19.04
N ARG A 25 -1.15 9.04 18.30
CA ARG A 25 -1.99 10.21 18.09
C ARG A 25 -3.25 10.15 18.97
N ASN A 26 -3.80 11.33 19.27
CA ASN A 26 -5.01 11.47 20.08
C ASN A 26 -6.22 11.97 19.28
N ASP A 27 -5.99 12.46 18.08
CA ASP A 27 -6.96 13.12 17.20
C ASP A 27 -7.63 12.15 16.21
N SER A 28 -7.05 10.97 16.01
CA SER A 28 -7.58 9.94 15.10
C SER A 28 -7.19 8.55 15.59
N ASP A 29 -7.76 7.48 15.06
CA ASP A 29 -7.26 6.13 15.28
C ASP A 29 -6.15 5.77 14.26
N VAL A 30 -5.43 4.67 14.52
CA VAL A 30 -4.29 4.24 13.72
C VAL A 30 -4.64 3.97 12.25
N VAL A 31 -5.88 3.57 11.95
CA VAL A 31 -6.32 3.28 10.58
C VAL A 31 -6.50 4.57 9.79
N TRP A 32 -7.08 5.61 10.40
CA TRP A 32 -7.24 6.89 9.76
C TRP A 32 -5.92 7.65 9.56
N ASP A 33 -4.92 7.41 10.43
CA ASP A 33 -3.60 8.02 10.29
C ASP A 33 -2.68 7.21 9.35
N LEU A 34 -2.53 5.90 9.58
CA LEU A 34 -1.60 5.06 8.83
C LEU A 34 -2.28 4.27 7.71
N GLY A 35 -3.43 3.66 7.98
CA GLY A 35 -4.13 2.78 7.05
C GLY A 35 -4.64 3.50 5.80
N VAL A 36 -4.98 4.79 5.91
CA VAL A 36 -5.40 5.62 4.77
C VAL A 36 -4.38 5.60 3.63
N HIS A 37 -3.10 5.58 3.94
CA HIS A 37 -2.04 5.49 2.93
C HIS A 37 -2.06 4.16 2.19
N ASP A 38 -2.21 3.05 2.94
CA ASP A 38 -2.24 1.71 2.36
C ASP A 38 -3.48 1.52 1.47
N ILE A 39 -4.66 1.95 1.95
CA ILE A 39 -5.91 1.89 1.17
C ILE A 39 -5.81 2.75 -0.09
N SER A 40 -5.19 3.94 0.00
CA SER A 40 -4.98 4.83 -1.16
C SER A 40 -4.08 4.18 -2.22
N ILE A 41 -2.98 3.56 -1.80
CA ILE A 41 -2.07 2.85 -2.70
C ILE A 41 -2.79 1.68 -3.37
N LEU A 42 -3.52 0.87 -2.59
CA LEU A 42 -4.29 -0.26 -3.11
C LEU A 42 -5.35 0.20 -4.12
N ARG A 43 -6.12 1.25 -3.78
CA ARG A 43 -7.13 1.81 -4.69
C ARG A 43 -6.51 2.31 -6.00
N TYR A 44 -5.34 2.96 -5.92
CA TYR A 44 -4.60 3.43 -7.09
C TYR A 44 -4.07 2.28 -7.95
N LEU A 45 -3.50 1.25 -7.34
CA LEU A 45 -2.86 0.13 -8.05
C LEU A 45 -3.89 -0.81 -8.68
N LEU A 46 -4.93 -1.19 -7.92
CA LEU A 46 -5.91 -2.21 -8.28
C LEU A 46 -7.10 -1.63 -9.06
N ASN A 47 -7.33 -0.32 -8.95
CA ASN A 47 -8.48 0.38 -9.53
C ASN A 47 -9.84 -0.29 -9.21
N SER A 48 -9.95 -0.85 -8.02
CA SER A 48 -11.14 -1.55 -7.52
C SER A 48 -11.24 -1.42 -6.01
N ASN A 49 -12.41 -1.66 -5.46
CA ASN A 49 -12.65 -1.72 -4.02
C ASN A 49 -12.66 -3.18 -3.55
N PRO A 50 -12.32 -3.45 -2.29
CA PRO A 50 -12.46 -4.79 -1.71
C PRO A 50 -13.92 -5.23 -1.68
N ILE A 51 -14.16 -6.54 -1.82
CA ILE A 51 -15.49 -7.15 -1.75
C ILE A 51 -15.83 -7.59 -0.32
N LYS A 52 -14.81 -7.88 0.51
CA LYS A 52 -14.95 -8.16 1.93
C LYS A 52 -13.86 -7.44 2.71
N ILE A 53 -14.21 -7.00 3.91
CA ILE A 53 -13.35 -6.30 4.85
C ILE A 53 -13.52 -6.96 6.21
N HIS A 54 -12.41 -7.39 6.80
CA HIS A 54 -12.35 -7.84 8.18
C HIS A 54 -11.24 -7.08 8.88
N SER A 55 -11.50 -6.58 10.07
CA SER A 55 -10.51 -5.84 10.85
C SER A 55 -10.56 -6.21 12.33
N LEU A 56 -9.38 -6.17 12.94
CA LEU A 56 -9.21 -6.27 14.38
C LEU A 56 -8.43 -5.03 14.82
N LYS A 57 -9.06 -4.19 15.66
CA LYS A 57 -8.44 -3.00 16.24
C LYS A 57 -8.39 -3.11 17.75
N TYR A 58 -7.24 -2.85 18.33
CA TYR A 58 -7.08 -2.93 19.79
C TYR A 58 -6.04 -1.93 20.30
N ASN A 59 -5.92 -1.87 21.62
CA ASN A 59 -4.92 -1.07 22.29
C ASN A 59 -3.84 -1.98 22.88
N THR A 60 -2.61 -1.78 22.49
CA THR A 60 -1.42 -2.45 23.04
C THR A 60 -1.00 -1.77 24.35
N VAL A 61 -1.17 -0.46 24.41
CA VAL A 61 -0.94 0.35 25.59
C VAL A 61 -2.20 1.12 25.96
N LYS A 62 -2.26 1.66 27.18
CA LYS A 62 -3.43 2.40 27.66
C LYS A 62 -3.56 3.74 26.96
N THR A 63 -4.29 3.77 25.85
CA THR A 63 -4.56 4.95 25.03
C THR A 63 -6.07 5.15 24.83
N LYS A 64 -6.46 6.38 24.45
CA LYS A 64 -7.85 6.69 24.13
C LYS A 64 -8.26 6.08 22.77
N GLN A 65 -7.39 6.18 21.79
CA GLN A 65 -7.61 5.71 20.42
C GLN A 65 -6.98 4.32 20.22
N LYS A 66 -7.46 3.57 19.23
CA LYS A 66 -6.85 2.29 18.84
C LYS A 66 -5.46 2.53 18.27
N ASP A 67 -4.47 1.85 18.83
CA ASP A 67 -3.05 2.02 18.48
C ASP A 67 -2.53 0.95 17.51
N THR A 68 -3.26 -0.14 17.35
CA THR A 68 -2.89 -1.26 16.47
C THR A 68 -4.12 -1.79 15.75
N ALA A 69 -3.94 -2.05 14.45
CA ALA A 69 -4.95 -2.64 13.58
C ALA A 69 -4.36 -3.73 12.67
N TYR A 70 -5.08 -4.83 12.55
CA TYR A 70 -4.89 -5.85 11.51
C TYR A 70 -6.11 -5.83 10.60
N ILE A 71 -5.89 -5.69 9.31
CA ILE A 71 -6.94 -5.54 8.31
C ILE A 71 -6.74 -6.61 7.24
N ASN A 72 -7.79 -7.37 6.95
CA ASN A 72 -7.82 -8.34 5.87
C ASN A 72 -8.87 -7.88 4.83
N LEU A 73 -8.42 -7.70 3.60
CA LEU A 73 -9.26 -7.29 2.49
C LEU A 73 -9.28 -8.40 1.42
N GLU A 74 -10.47 -8.76 0.98
CA GLU A 74 -10.64 -9.65 -0.16
C GLU A 74 -11.07 -8.84 -1.39
N TYR A 75 -10.39 -9.08 -2.49
CA TYR A 75 -10.71 -8.50 -3.79
C TYR A 75 -11.25 -9.56 -4.74
N LYS A 76 -11.81 -9.14 -5.87
CA LYS A 76 -12.16 -10.06 -6.96
C LYS A 76 -10.92 -10.87 -7.39
N ASN A 77 -11.17 -12.05 -7.99
CA ASN A 77 -10.13 -12.99 -8.44
C ASN A 77 -9.25 -13.54 -7.30
N ASP A 78 -9.83 -13.71 -6.10
CA ASP A 78 -9.18 -14.30 -4.93
C ASP A 78 -7.93 -13.57 -4.43
N LEU A 79 -7.71 -12.33 -4.81
CA LEU A 79 -6.63 -11.53 -4.27
C LEU A 79 -6.89 -11.22 -2.80
N LYS A 80 -5.95 -11.60 -1.94
CA LYS A 80 -5.96 -11.32 -0.51
C LYS A 80 -4.99 -10.19 -0.19
N VAL A 81 -5.40 -9.31 0.71
CA VAL A 81 -4.55 -8.21 1.19
C VAL A 81 -4.56 -8.19 2.71
N PHE A 82 -3.38 -8.19 3.30
CA PHE A 82 -3.16 -8.14 4.74
C PHE A 82 -2.42 -6.85 5.08
N ILE A 83 -2.99 -6.06 5.98
CA ILE A 83 -2.41 -4.79 6.42
C ILE A 83 -2.22 -4.85 7.93
N LYS A 84 -1.05 -4.45 8.40
CA LYS A 84 -0.77 -4.16 9.80
C LYS A 84 -0.42 -2.68 9.93
N ASN A 85 -1.19 -1.97 10.73
CA ASN A 85 -0.89 -0.61 11.13
C ASN A 85 -0.67 -0.56 12.63
N SER A 86 0.39 0.10 13.10
CA SER A 86 0.63 0.25 14.54
C SER A 86 1.43 1.51 14.83
N TRP A 87 1.05 2.21 15.90
CA TRP A 87 1.87 3.28 16.47
C TRP A 87 2.88 2.76 17.49
N ILE A 88 2.73 1.48 17.90
CA ILE A 88 3.59 0.84 18.90
C ILE A 88 4.72 0.12 18.17
N SER A 89 5.66 0.90 17.65
CA SER A 89 6.86 0.38 17.01
C SER A 89 8.03 1.31 17.28
N PRO A 90 9.17 0.79 17.75
CA PRO A 90 10.39 1.60 17.92
C PRO A 90 11.02 1.97 16.58
N LEU A 91 10.64 1.28 15.52
CA LEU A 91 11.14 1.51 14.18
C LEU A 91 10.02 2.03 13.29
N LYS A 92 10.39 2.92 12.36
CA LYS A 92 9.52 3.32 11.27
C LYS A 92 9.55 2.23 10.20
N ILE A 93 8.43 1.52 10.00
CA ILE A 93 8.28 0.46 9.01
C ILE A 93 7.27 0.92 7.95
N ARG A 94 7.64 0.84 6.68
CA ARG A 94 6.79 1.18 5.54
C ARG A 94 7.08 0.24 4.39
N ILE A 95 6.59 -0.99 4.49
CA ILE A 95 6.89 -2.07 3.55
C ILE A 95 5.60 -2.61 2.95
N MET A 96 5.57 -2.72 1.63
CA MET A 96 4.56 -3.49 0.90
C MET A 96 5.21 -4.64 0.13
N LYS A 97 4.63 -5.84 0.24
CA LYS A 97 5.05 -7.03 -0.50
C LYS A 97 3.93 -7.47 -1.43
N PHE A 98 4.26 -7.69 -2.68
CA PHE A 98 3.35 -8.16 -3.71
C PHE A 98 3.77 -9.55 -4.15
N LYS A 99 2.96 -10.56 -3.87
CA LYS A 99 3.23 -11.96 -4.22
C LYS A 99 2.50 -12.32 -5.50
N PHE A 100 3.25 -12.55 -6.56
CA PHE A 100 2.79 -13.05 -7.85
C PHE A 100 3.09 -14.53 -8.01
N GLU A 101 2.50 -15.17 -9.00
CA GLU A 101 2.80 -16.58 -9.34
C GLU A 101 4.30 -16.83 -9.55
N LYS A 102 5.00 -15.90 -10.20
CA LYS A 102 6.40 -16.06 -10.61
C LYS A 102 7.40 -15.13 -9.93
N ALA A 103 6.93 -14.22 -9.09
CA ALA A 103 7.80 -13.24 -8.42
C ALA A 103 7.22 -12.74 -7.10
N ILE A 104 8.12 -12.23 -6.25
CA ILE A 104 7.76 -11.39 -5.10
C ILE A 104 8.39 -10.02 -5.32
N ILE A 105 7.60 -8.96 -5.20
CA ILE A 105 8.09 -7.58 -5.25
C ILE A 105 7.97 -6.99 -3.85
N ILE A 106 9.05 -6.45 -3.34
CA ILE A 106 9.10 -5.74 -2.06
C ILE A 106 9.31 -4.26 -2.36
N CYS A 107 8.38 -3.44 -1.88
CA CYS A 107 8.51 -1.98 -1.86
C CYS A 107 8.77 -1.55 -0.42
N ASP A 108 9.89 -0.89 -0.17
CA ASP A 108 10.28 -0.36 1.12
C ASP A 108 10.48 1.15 0.98
N GLU A 109 9.56 1.93 1.56
CA GLU A 109 9.60 3.40 1.45
C GLU A 109 10.76 4.01 2.24
N ASN A 110 11.29 3.30 3.24
CA ASN A 110 12.41 3.77 4.07
C ASN A 110 13.77 3.50 3.42
N GLU A 111 13.83 2.60 2.45
CA GLU A 111 15.07 2.32 1.71
C GLU A 111 15.42 3.52 0.81
N PRO A 112 16.62 4.10 0.93
CA PRO A 112 16.93 5.33 0.20
C PRO A 112 17.11 5.13 -1.31
N ILE A 113 17.67 4.00 -1.73
CA ILE A 113 18.07 3.76 -3.13
C ILE A 113 17.26 2.61 -3.74
N TYR A 114 17.32 1.43 -3.13
CA TYR A 114 16.69 0.22 -3.67
C TYR A 114 15.28 0.01 -3.10
N LYS A 115 14.45 1.04 -3.22
CA LYS A 115 13.06 1.02 -2.71
C LYS A 115 12.23 -0.12 -3.27
N ILE A 116 12.56 -0.61 -4.47
CA ILE A 116 11.87 -1.74 -5.12
C ILE A 116 12.87 -2.86 -5.35
N ARG A 117 12.57 -4.02 -4.82
CA ARG A 117 13.33 -5.26 -4.97
C ARG A 117 12.42 -6.31 -5.58
N VAL A 118 12.85 -6.93 -6.68
CA VAL A 118 12.09 -7.97 -7.39
C VAL A 118 12.80 -9.29 -7.27
N PHE A 119 12.12 -10.27 -6.69
CA PHE A 119 12.59 -11.63 -6.50
C PHE A 119 11.85 -12.55 -7.45
N THR A 120 12.48 -12.95 -8.56
CA THR A 120 11.90 -13.88 -9.54
C THR A 120 12.23 -15.32 -9.18
N ARG A 121 11.25 -16.21 -9.21
CA ARG A 121 11.48 -17.64 -8.99
C ARG A 121 12.25 -18.25 -10.15
N LYS A 122 13.33 -18.98 -9.85
CA LYS A 122 14.10 -19.71 -10.87
C LYS A 122 13.43 -21.03 -11.26
N ASN A 123 12.72 -21.67 -10.33
CA ASN A 123 11.91 -22.86 -10.57
C ASN A 123 10.75 -22.95 -9.57
N ASN A 124 9.79 -23.84 -9.79
CA ASN A 124 8.61 -23.99 -8.94
C ASN A 124 8.82 -24.95 -7.75
N LYS A 125 9.95 -25.63 -7.66
CA LYS A 125 10.17 -26.71 -6.66
C LYS A 125 10.93 -26.25 -5.42
N THR A 126 11.77 -25.22 -5.53
CA THR A 126 12.57 -24.70 -4.41
C THR A 126 12.47 -23.18 -4.35
N PRO A 127 12.51 -22.56 -3.16
CA PRO A 127 12.50 -21.10 -3.00
C PRO A 127 13.86 -20.49 -3.41
N ASN A 128 14.26 -20.70 -4.66
CA ASN A 128 15.45 -20.10 -5.24
C ASN A 128 15.04 -18.89 -6.08
N TYR A 129 15.50 -17.71 -5.69
CA TYR A 129 15.13 -16.45 -6.28
C TYR A 129 16.32 -15.77 -6.96
N LYS A 130 16.08 -15.12 -8.09
CA LYS A 130 16.97 -14.13 -8.69
C LYS A 130 16.50 -12.75 -8.22
N LEU A 131 17.41 -11.98 -7.63
CA LEU A 131 17.16 -10.60 -7.24
C LEU A 131 17.41 -9.67 -8.44
N GLU A 132 16.48 -8.76 -8.67
CA GLU A 132 16.60 -7.65 -9.60
C GLU A 132 16.30 -6.35 -8.84
N LEU A 133 17.11 -5.33 -9.07
CA LEU A 133 17.01 -4.00 -8.48
C LEU A 133 16.66 -3.01 -9.61
N PRO A 134 15.38 -2.80 -9.90
CA PRO A 134 14.99 -1.90 -10.98
C PRO A 134 15.34 -0.46 -10.63
N GLU A 135 15.84 0.28 -11.59
CA GLU A 135 15.97 1.72 -11.47
C GLU A 135 14.58 2.37 -11.38
N ILE A 136 14.43 3.30 -10.47
CA ILE A 136 13.21 4.07 -10.25
C ILE A 136 13.56 5.54 -10.18
N ASP A 137 12.61 6.37 -10.56
CA ASP A 137 12.69 7.82 -10.33
C ASP A 137 12.65 8.09 -8.82
N LEU A 138 13.71 8.67 -8.29
CA LEU A 138 13.86 9.05 -6.89
C LEU A 138 13.49 10.52 -6.64
N SER A 139 12.89 11.19 -7.64
CA SER A 139 12.44 12.58 -7.49
C SER A 139 11.49 12.73 -6.29
N GLU A 140 11.58 13.88 -5.64
CA GLU A 140 10.81 14.14 -4.44
C GLU A 140 9.30 14.09 -4.71
N PRO A 141 8.51 13.30 -3.94
CA PRO A 141 7.06 13.15 -4.19
C PRO A 141 6.29 14.47 -4.14
N LEU A 142 6.66 15.39 -3.23
CA LEU A 142 6.01 16.70 -3.12
C LEU A 142 6.28 17.56 -4.36
N PHE A 143 7.49 17.55 -4.89
CA PHE A 143 7.83 18.25 -6.12
C PHE A 143 7.00 17.73 -7.30
N ASN A 144 6.89 16.40 -7.44
CA ASN A 144 6.07 15.77 -8.48
C ASN A 144 4.59 16.15 -8.34
N LEU A 145 4.07 16.20 -7.11
CA LEU A 145 2.70 16.62 -6.86
C LEU A 145 2.48 18.08 -7.28
N ILE A 146 3.38 19.00 -6.91
CA ILE A 146 3.29 20.42 -7.27
C ILE A 146 3.33 20.59 -8.78
N GLN A 147 4.26 19.92 -9.47
CA GLN A 147 4.33 19.95 -10.94
C GLN A 147 3.04 19.42 -11.57
N TYR A 148 2.50 18.33 -11.04
CA TYR A 148 1.25 17.76 -11.53
C TYR A 148 0.08 18.74 -11.36
N VAL A 149 -0.07 19.35 -10.20
CA VAL A 149 -1.11 20.35 -9.93
C VAL A 149 -0.97 21.55 -10.87
N ALA A 150 0.25 22.10 -11.00
CA ALA A 150 0.51 23.24 -11.89
C ALA A 150 0.17 22.91 -13.36
N LYS A 151 0.53 21.70 -13.83
CA LYS A 151 0.17 21.23 -15.16
C LYS A 151 -1.34 21.09 -15.33
N SER A 152 -2.03 20.50 -14.33
CA SER A 152 -3.48 20.31 -14.38
C SER A 152 -4.25 21.64 -14.46
N ILE A 153 -3.79 22.66 -13.74
CA ILE A 153 -4.35 24.02 -13.81
C ILE A 153 -4.15 24.60 -15.21
N LYS A 154 -2.91 24.55 -15.73
CA LYS A 154 -2.60 25.10 -17.08
C LYS A 154 -3.38 24.43 -18.21
N THR A 155 -3.65 23.12 -18.10
CA THR A 155 -4.35 22.35 -19.13
C THR A 155 -5.85 22.22 -18.88
N ASN A 156 -6.39 22.87 -17.85
CA ASN A 156 -7.77 22.72 -17.37
C ASN A 156 -8.18 21.23 -17.24
N SER A 157 -7.24 20.39 -16.84
CA SER A 157 -7.38 18.93 -16.74
C SER A 157 -7.70 18.52 -15.32
N ASN A 158 -8.91 18.05 -15.06
CA ASN A 158 -9.37 17.59 -13.73
C ASN A 158 -9.22 16.06 -13.53
N SER A 159 -8.26 15.41 -14.16
CA SER A 159 -8.23 13.95 -14.27
C SER A 159 -8.09 13.22 -12.93
N ILE A 160 -7.38 13.78 -11.94
CA ILE A 160 -7.28 13.16 -10.59
C ILE A 160 -8.56 13.37 -9.77
N PHE A 161 -9.23 14.52 -9.94
CA PHE A 161 -10.38 14.90 -9.11
C PHE A 161 -11.72 14.40 -9.67
N LYS A 162 -11.76 13.93 -10.90
CA LYS A 162 -13.00 13.48 -11.58
C LYS A 162 -13.50 12.11 -11.14
N ASN A 163 -12.71 11.33 -10.45
CA ASN A 163 -13.11 10.00 -9.99
C ASN A 163 -13.46 10.07 -8.50
N ASN A 164 -14.41 9.24 -8.08
CA ASN A 164 -14.78 9.03 -6.67
C ASN A 164 -13.63 8.40 -5.84
N PHE A 165 -12.38 8.69 -6.22
CA PHE A 165 -11.19 8.05 -5.64
C PHE A 165 -11.12 8.25 -4.13
N ASN A 166 -11.22 9.51 -3.67
CA ASN A 166 -11.19 9.82 -2.24
C ASN A 166 -12.43 9.29 -1.52
N LEU A 167 -13.60 9.38 -2.16
CA LEU A 167 -14.84 8.85 -1.60
C LEU A 167 -14.77 7.32 -1.42
N ASP A 168 -14.20 6.60 -2.38
CA ASP A 168 -14.00 5.16 -2.28
C ASP A 168 -13.07 4.79 -1.12
N ILE A 169 -11.97 5.55 -0.93
CA ILE A 169 -11.04 5.37 0.19
C ILE A 169 -11.77 5.57 1.52
N THR A 170 -12.49 6.69 1.67
CA THR A 170 -13.27 6.99 2.88
C THR A 170 -14.28 5.89 3.19
N LYS A 171 -15.04 5.42 2.19
CA LYS A 171 -16.00 4.31 2.37
C LYS A 171 -15.36 2.99 2.81
N VAL A 172 -14.11 2.74 2.41
CA VAL A 172 -13.38 1.56 2.87
C VAL A 172 -12.93 1.76 4.31
N LEU A 173 -12.38 2.94 4.65
CA LEU A 173 -11.94 3.26 6.01
C LEU A 173 -13.08 3.21 7.03
N GLU A 174 -14.27 3.70 6.67
CA GLU A 174 -15.47 3.64 7.52
C GLU A 174 -15.95 2.22 7.83
N LYS A 175 -15.60 1.24 6.99
CA LYS A 175 -15.94 -0.17 7.18
C LYS A 175 -14.87 -0.95 7.96
N ILE A 176 -13.70 -0.37 8.17
CA ILE A 176 -12.62 -0.91 8.98
C ILE A 176 -12.81 -0.51 10.44
#